data_90045889e928bffc25e9c148b0e0c1df
#
_entry.id   90045889e928bffc25e9c148b0e0c1df
#
_cell.length_a   1.000
_cell.length_b   1.000
_cell.length_c   1.000
_cell.angle_alpha   90.00
_cell.angle_beta   90.00
_cell.angle_gamma   90.00
#
_symmetry.space_group_name_H-M   'P 1'
#
loop_
_entity.id
_entity.type
_entity.pdbx_description
1 polymer ?
#
loop_
_entity_poly.entity_id
_entity_poly.type
_entity_poly.pdbx_seq_one_letter_code
_entity_poly.pdbx_strand_id
1 'polypeptide(L)'
;KNTKLTRLFCHDTTIKKLDLSNNLELEMLRCGEIFEQGIRGLDISKNTKIKKLICDDLYWLNVGENKVLENNHAFVGNGYIDIKGNKIDLKKDVEQGIDISKVKVTANGTLDKDTGIITVDDVKKPVTYEYDCGTYKDGNVVLKVELSLNSQGEDNTAPTISANDVTLNVGDTFDPLANVTATDKEDGTITLTKDNIVANDVDTSKAGTYHVTYKVTDKNGASAKKTITVTVKQNTGDLNSAPIISANDVTLNVGDTFDPLANVTATD
;
A
#
# COMPACT_ATOMS: atom_id res chain seq x y z
N LYS A 1 42.82 -18.67 5.34
CA LYS A 1 41.70 -19.66 5.45
C LYS A 1 42.24 -20.85 6.24
N ASN A 2 41.63 -21.22 7.34
CA ASN A 2 42.04 -22.36 8.16
C ASN A 2 41.28 -23.62 7.68
N THR A 3 41.86 -24.35 6.73
CA THR A 3 41.25 -25.58 6.15
C THR A 3 41.35 -26.79 7.06
N LYS A 4 42.15 -26.72 8.14
CA LYS A 4 42.34 -27.81 9.14
C LYS A 4 41.46 -27.62 10.37
N LEU A 5 40.52 -26.67 10.35
CA LEU A 5 39.62 -26.42 11.47
C LEU A 5 38.70 -27.63 11.70
N THR A 6 38.78 -28.21 12.90
CA THR A 6 37.94 -29.35 13.31
C THR A 6 36.79 -28.93 14.24
N ARG A 7 36.92 -27.79 14.93
CA ARG A 7 35.88 -27.27 15.81
C ARG A 7 35.72 -25.77 15.66
N LEU A 8 34.50 -25.30 15.55
CA LEU A 8 34.16 -23.90 15.49
C LEU A 8 33.05 -23.56 16.48
N PHE A 9 33.33 -22.59 17.35
CA PHE A 9 32.38 -22.05 18.30
C PHE A 9 32.24 -20.54 18.02
N CYS A 10 31.09 -20.14 17.49
CA CYS A 10 30.78 -18.76 17.15
C CYS A 10 29.37 -18.36 17.60
N HIS A 11 28.95 -18.94 18.74
CA HIS A 11 27.72 -18.51 19.42
C HIS A 11 27.96 -17.16 20.13
N ASP A 12 26.91 -16.45 20.42
CA ASP A 12 26.92 -15.12 21.06
C ASP A 12 27.76 -14.09 20.28
N THR A 13 27.72 -14.15 18.95
CA THR A 13 28.42 -13.21 18.06
C THR A 13 27.42 -12.56 17.09
N THR A 14 27.74 -11.36 16.60
CA THR A 14 26.93 -10.66 15.59
C THR A 14 27.19 -11.13 14.15
N ILE A 15 27.73 -12.34 13.99
CA ILE A 15 27.99 -12.92 12.67
C ILE A 15 26.66 -13.31 12.04
N LYS A 16 26.31 -12.64 10.95
CA LYS A 16 25.07 -12.91 10.18
C LYS A 16 25.25 -13.97 9.09
N LYS A 17 26.48 -14.25 8.67
CA LYS A 17 26.77 -15.13 7.54
C LYS A 17 28.03 -15.93 7.80
N LEU A 18 27.96 -17.24 7.59
CA LEU A 18 29.08 -18.15 7.80
C LEU A 18 29.30 -19.01 6.57
N ASP A 19 30.45 -18.84 5.91
CA ASP A 19 30.88 -19.70 4.80
C ASP A 19 31.88 -20.73 5.31
N LEU A 20 31.45 -21.99 5.35
CA LEU A 20 32.22 -23.15 5.76
C LEU A 20 32.65 -24.05 4.59
N SER A 21 32.44 -23.62 3.36
CA SER A 21 32.68 -24.41 2.13
C SER A 21 34.11 -24.94 1.97
N ASN A 22 35.08 -24.35 2.68
CA ASN A 22 36.51 -24.74 2.67
C ASN A 22 36.96 -25.43 3.97
N ASN A 23 36.08 -25.61 4.96
CA ASN A 23 36.42 -26.21 6.25
C ASN A 23 35.96 -27.68 6.29
N LEU A 24 36.48 -28.49 5.39
CA LEU A 24 36.04 -29.87 5.16
C LEU A 24 36.40 -30.84 6.30
N GLU A 25 37.31 -30.43 7.19
CA GLU A 25 37.71 -31.21 8.36
C GLU A 25 36.87 -30.90 9.61
N LEU A 26 35.85 -30.05 9.49
CA LEU A 26 35.01 -29.64 10.60
C LEU A 26 34.17 -30.82 11.14
N GLU A 27 34.36 -31.14 12.43
CA GLU A 27 33.65 -32.20 13.13
C GLU A 27 32.60 -31.66 14.11
N MET A 28 32.78 -30.43 14.61
CA MET A 28 31.87 -29.79 15.56
C MET A 28 31.66 -28.33 15.22
N LEU A 29 30.38 -27.95 15.11
CA LEU A 29 29.97 -26.55 14.93
C LEU A 29 28.98 -26.19 16.03
N ARG A 30 29.26 -25.07 16.72
CA ARG A 30 28.31 -24.40 17.58
C ARG A 30 28.14 -22.96 17.10
N CYS A 31 26.93 -22.60 16.63
CA CYS A 31 26.55 -21.28 16.21
C CYS A 31 25.12 -21.00 16.70
N GLY A 32 24.68 -19.79 16.57
CA GLY A 32 23.41 -19.32 17.09
C GLY A 32 23.59 -18.28 18.18
N GLU A 33 22.56 -17.59 18.51
CA GLU A 33 22.62 -16.45 19.41
C GLU A 33 21.41 -16.39 20.33
N ILE A 34 21.61 -15.83 21.52
CA ILE A 34 20.55 -15.54 22.48
C ILE A 34 19.79 -14.24 22.07
N PHE A 35 20.33 -13.45 21.15
CA PHE A 35 19.80 -12.12 20.77
C PHE A 35 19.73 -11.97 19.25
N GLU A 36 18.58 -11.95 18.69
CA GLU A 36 18.01 -11.62 17.34
C GLU A 36 18.95 -11.22 16.15
N GLN A 37 20.28 -11.24 16.28
CA GLN A 37 21.26 -10.73 15.32
C GLN A 37 22.19 -11.81 14.71
N GLY A 38 21.99 -13.08 15.04
CA GLY A 38 22.86 -14.19 14.69
C GLY A 38 22.69 -14.74 13.26
N ILE A 39 23.28 -15.93 13.04
CA ILE A 39 23.20 -16.69 11.81
C ILE A 39 21.77 -17.25 11.68
N ARG A 40 21.05 -16.86 10.62
CA ARG A 40 19.68 -17.32 10.34
C ARG A 40 19.63 -18.42 9.28
N GLY A 41 20.67 -18.58 8.50
CA GLY A 41 20.77 -19.59 7.47
C GLY A 41 22.15 -20.21 7.40
N LEU A 42 22.21 -21.54 7.22
CA LEU A 42 23.46 -22.27 7.25
C LEU A 42 23.48 -23.39 6.21
N ASP A 43 24.54 -23.38 5.39
CA ASP A 43 24.86 -24.48 4.48
C ASP A 43 26.10 -25.22 4.95
N ILE A 44 25.92 -26.46 5.39
CA ILE A 44 26.99 -27.39 5.77
C ILE A 44 27.01 -28.65 4.89
N SER A 45 26.39 -28.59 3.73
CA SER A 45 26.28 -29.74 2.80
C SER A 45 27.64 -30.31 2.38
N LYS A 46 28.69 -29.47 2.39
CA LYS A 46 30.08 -29.88 2.09
C LYS A 46 30.85 -30.40 3.32
N ASN A 47 30.34 -30.14 4.52
CA ASN A 47 31.02 -30.45 5.78
C ASN A 47 30.61 -31.84 6.32
N THR A 48 30.82 -32.86 5.52
CA THR A 48 30.33 -34.24 5.77
C THR A 48 30.93 -34.94 7.00
N LYS A 49 31.93 -34.31 7.63
CA LYS A 49 32.55 -34.81 8.87
C LYS A 49 31.92 -34.24 10.15
N ILE A 50 30.98 -33.30 10.05
CA ILE A 50 30.30 -32.72 11.22
C ILE A 50 29.47 -33.83 11.90
N LYS A 51 29.91 -34.16 13.13
CA LYS A 51 29.24 -35.11 14.05
C LYS A 51 28.28 -34.39 14.97
N LYS A 52 28.65 -33.16 15.41
CA LYS A 52 27.88 -32.38 16.38
C LYS A 52 27.59 -30.99 15.82
N LEU A 53 26.31 -30.69 15.66
CA LEU A 53 25.80 -29.39 15.27
C LEU A 53 24.91 -28.84 16.40
N ILE A 54 25.22 -27.65 16.88
CA ILE A 54 24.44 -26.91 17.87
C ILE A 54 24.25 -25.50 17.29
N CYS A 55 23.10 -25.27 16.71
CA CYS A 55 22.74 -23.96 16.14
C CYS A 55 21.27 -23.71 16.44
N ASP A 56 21.01 -22.62 17.12
CA ASP A 56 19.67 -22.20 17.49
C ASP A 56 19.21 -21.10 16.53
N ASP A 57 17.90 -20.91 16.42
CA ASP A 57 17.23 -19.81 15.68
C ASP A 57 17.57 -19.71 14.19
N LEU A 58 17.83 -20.87 13.55
CA LEU A 58 17.98 -20.92 12.11
C LEU A 58 16.61 -20.83 11.40
N TYR A 59 16.59 -20.16 10.27
CA TYR A 59 15.42 -20.11 9.36
C TYR A 59 15.52 -21.12 8.23
N TRP A 60 16.73 -21.52 7.89
CA TRP A 60 16.99 -22.64 6.99
C TRP A 60 18.35 -23.31 7.30
N LEU A 61 18.43 -24.58 7.01
CA LEU A 61 19.62 -25.40 7.21
C LEU A 61 19.76 -26.41 6.08
N ASN A 62 20.92 -26.47 5.44
CA ASN A 62 21.25 -27.49 4.47
C ASN A 62 22.36 -28.40 5.02
N VAL A 63 22.00 -29.61 5.40
CA VAL A 63 22.95 -30.62 5.88
C VAL A 63 23.50 -31.51 4.77
N GLY A 64 22.92 -31.44 3.54
CA GLY A 64 23.26 -32.30 2.43
C GLY A 64 22.99 -33.77 2.76
N GLU A 65 23.97 -34.63 2.44
CA GLU A 65 23.94 -36.07 2.75
C GLU A 65 24.93 -36.38 3.88
N ASN A 66 24.81 -35.73 5.03
CA ASN A 66 25.71 -35.99 6.14
C ASN A 66 25.34 -37.29 6.86
N LYS A 67 26.25 -38.27 6.84
CA LYS A 67 26.03 -39.62 7.40
C LYS A 67 26.49 -39.77 8.85
N VAL A 68 27.21 -38.79 9.40
CA VAL A 68 27.86 -38.90 10.72
C VAL A 68 27.29 -37.94 11.74
N LEU A 69 26.36 -37.06 11.36
CA LEU A 69 25.75 -36.10 12.26
C LEU A 69 25.00 -36.83 13.39
N GLU A 70 25.42 -36.61 14.63
CA GLU A 70 24.75 -37.14 15.82
C GLU A 70 23.56 -36.24 16.17
N ASN A 71 22.39 -36.64 15.67
CA ASN A 71 21.19 -35.80 15.83
C ASN A 71 20.46 -36.17 17.13
N ASN A 72 20.73 -35.47 18.20
CA ASN A 72 19.98 -35.59 19.46
C ASN A 72 19.05 -34.39 19.70
N HIS A 73 18.96 -33.42 18.79
CA HIS A 73 18.16 -32.23 18.97
C HIS A 73 17.24 -32.04 17.77
N ALA A 74 15.97 -31.81 18.03
CA ALA A 74 15.07 -31.25 17.04
C ALA A 74 15.57 -29.83 16.73
N PHE A 75 15.87 -29.55 15.47
CA PHE A 75 16.21 -28.19 15.05
C PHE A 75 14.94 -27.32 15.11
N VAL A 76 15.01 -26.28 15.90
CA VAL A 76 13.94 -25.31 16.07
C VAL A 76 14.50 -23.94 15.76
N GLY A 77 13.86 -23.21 14.89
CA GLY A 77 14.16 -21.82 14.62
C GLY A 77 13.03 -20.94 15.13
N ASN A 78 13.37 -19.95 15.94
CA ASN A 78 12.42 -18.93 16.38
C ASN A 78 12.94 -17.57 15.92
N GLY A 79 12.06 -16.69 15.53
CA GLY A 79 12.48 -15.35 15.17
C GLY A 79 11.37 -14.37 15.06
N TYR A 80 11.78 -13.11 14.92
CA TYR A 80 10.89 -11.99 14.66
C TYR A 80 11.15 -11.49 13.25
N ILE A 81 10.09 -11.12 12.54
CA ILE A 81 10.19 -10.57 11.21
C ILE A 81 9.27 -9.35 11.09
N ASP A 82 9.84 -8.24 10.62
CA ASP A 82 9.07 -7.06 10.29
C ASP A 82 8.37 -7.29 8.94
N ILE A 83 7.05 -7.23 8.93
CA ILE A 83 6.27 -7.37 7.71
C ILE A 83 5.48 -6.11 7.39
N LYS A 84 5.32 -5.81 6.11
CA LYS A 84 4.39 -4.80 5.61
C LYS A 84 3.18 -5.48 5.02
N GLY A 85 1.99 -5.13 5.55
CA GLY A 85 0.76 -5.81 5.21
C GLY A 85 0.73 -7.25 5.72
N ASN A 86 0.30 -8.19 4.87
CA ASN A 86 0.15 -9.60 5.23
C ASN A 86 1.06 -10.53 4.41
N LYS A 87 2.24 -10.09 3.99
CA LYS A 87 3.14 -10.88 3.15
C LYS A 87 4.53 -10.98 3.74
N ILE A 88 5.12 -12.17 3.63
CA ILE A 88 6.53 -12.44 3.94
C ILE A 88 7.20 -12.88 2.64
N ASP A 89 8.23 -12.16 2.20
CA ASP A 89 9.10 -12.59 1.11
C ASP A 89 10.27 -13.38 1.69
N LEU A 90 10.20 -14.71 1.63
CA LEU A 90 11.22 -15.59 2.21
C LEU A 90 12.62 -15.34 1.62
N LYS A 91 12.72 -14.90 0.37
CA LYS A 91 14.01 -14.63 -0.28
C LYS A 91 14.64 -13.33 0.22
N LYS A 92 13.84 -12.39 0.66
CA LYS A 92 14.26 -11.05 1.06
C LYS A 92 14.25 -10.86 2.58
N ASP A 93 13.14 -11.28 3.22
CA ASP A 93 12.83 -10.90 4.59
C ASP A 93 13.38 -11.96 5.59
N VAL A 94 13.54 -13.22 5.15
CA VAL A 94 14.01 -14.30 6.02
C VAL A 94 15.51 -14.49 5.93
N GLU A 95 16.06 -14.78 4.77
CA GLU A 95 17.52 -14.83 4.53
C GLU A 95 17.83 -15.23 3.09
N GLN A 96 18.85 -14.61 2.51
CA GLN A 96 19.35 -15.00 1.20
C GLN A 96 19.95 -16.41 1.24
N GLY A 97 19.50 -17.27 0.35
CA GLY A 97 19.98 -18.65 0.21
C GLY A 97 18.97 -19.70 0.62
N ILE A 98 17.80 -19.33 1.14
CA ILE A 98 16.72 -20.29 1.40
C ILE A 98 16.22 -20.91 0.09
N ASP A 99 16.12 -22.24 0.07
CA ASP A 99 15.54 -22.99 -1.06
C ASP A 99 14.03 -23.15 -0.84
N ILE A 100 13.24 -22.39 -1.59
CA ILE A 100 11.78 -22.33 -1.46
C ILE A 100 11.12 -23.70 -1.71
N SER A 101 11.72 -24.57 -2.54
CA SER A 101 11.18 -25.90 -2.81
C SER A 101 11.14 -26.78 -1.55
N LYS A 102 12.01 -26.50 -0.59
CA LYS A 102 12.17 -27.21 0.69
C LYS A 102 11.30 -26.67 1.82
N VAL A 103 10.58 -25.58 1.58
CA VAL A 103 9.69 -24.94 2.56
C VAL A 103 8.29 -25.55 2.48
N LYS A 104 7.73 -25.91 3.64
CA LYS A 104 6.35 -26.31 3.81
C LYS A 104 5.73 -25.50 4.95
N VAL A 105 4.88 -24.54 4.63
CA VAL A 105 4.11 -23.80 5.63
C VAL A 105 3.15 -24.74 6.34
N THR A 106 3.16 -24.72 7.67
CA THR A 106 2.38 -25.61 8.52
C THR A 106 1.26 -24.90 9.27
N ALA A 107 1.37 -23.59 9.48
CA ALA A 107 0.29 -22.79 10.07
C ALA A 107 0.37 -21.30 9.68
N ASN A 108 -0.78 -20.66 9.67
CA ASN A 108 -1.03 -19.24 9.55
C ASN A 108 -0.49 -18.61 8.26
N GLY A 109 -0.67 -19.29 7.13
CA GLY A 109 -0.34 -18.72 5.83
C GLY A 109 -0.25 -19.74 4.70
N THR A 110 -0.15 -19.23 3.49
CA THR A 110 -0.01 -20.00 2.26
C THR A 110 1.21 -19.54 1.48
N LEU A 111 2.06 -20.48 1.08
CA LEU A 111 3.28 -20.23 0.30
C LEU A 111 2.98 -20.33 -1.20
N ASP A 112 3.30 -19.28 -1.93
CA ASP A 112 3.49 -19.31 -3.37
C ASP A 112 4.94 -19.74 -3.67
N LYS A 113 5.12 -20.96 -4.19
CA LYS A 113 6.44 -21.56 -4.44
C LYS A 113 7.21 -20.89 -5.59
N ASP A 114 6.54 -20.24 -6.52
CA ASP A 114 7.17 -19.60 -7.67
C ASP A 114 7.81 -18.27 -7.23
N THR A 115 7.10 -17.49 -6.45
CA THR A 115 7.57 -16.22 -5.94
C THR A 115 8.39 -16.34 -4.66
N GLY A 116 8.07 -17.30 -3.80
CA GLY A 116 8.62 -17.44 -2.44
C GLY A 116 7.91 -16.58 -1.42
N ILE A 117 6.71 -16.10 -1.74
CA ILE A 117 5.92 -15.24 -0.87
C ILE A 117 4.94 -16.08 -0.05
N ILE A 118 4.94 -15.89 1.26
CA ILE A 118 3.89 -16.39 2.14
C ILE A 118 2.84 -15.28 2.30
N THR A 119 1.59 -15.59 1.97
CA THR A 119 0.44 -14.77 2.35
C THR A 119 -0.02 -15.21 3.73
N VAL A 120 0.02 -14.30 4.70
CA VAL A 120 -0.30 -14.54 6.10
C VAL A 120 -1.80 -14.40 6.31
N ASP A 121 -2.41 -15.35 7.05
CA ASP A 121 -3.85 -15.37 7.33
C ASP A 121 -4.22 -14.40 8.47
N ASP A 122 -3.41 -14.36 9.55
CA ASP A 122 -3.61 -13.50 10.72
C ASP A 122 -2.26 -12.93 11.18
N VAL A 123 -2.05 -11.64 10.96
CA VAL A 123 -0.78 -10.95 11.29
C VAL A 123 -0.48 -10.84 12.78
N LYS A 124 -1.42 -11.24 13.64
CA LYS A 124 -1.25 -11.27 15.10
C LYS A 124 -0.77 -12.62 15.61
N LYS A 125 -0.67 -13.62 14.74
CA LYS A 125 -0.20 -14.97 15.06
C LYS A 125 1.10 -15.27 14.34
N PRO A 126 1.97 -16.10 14.91
CA PRO A 126 3.19 -16.51 14.22
C PRO A 126 2.86 -17.35 12.98
N VAL A 127 3.72 -17.24 11.97
CA VAL A 127 3.76 -18.17 10.84
C VAL A 127 4.70 -19.30 11.18
N THR A 128 4.28 -20.54 10.95
CA THR A 128 5.15 -21.70 11.12
C THR A 128 5.37 -22.44 9.82
N TYR A 129 6.59 -22.89 9.62
CA TYR A 129 6.94 -23.77 8.50
C TYR A 129 7.96 -24.83 8.88
N GLU A 130 8.00 -25.90 8.11
CA GLU A 130 9.02 -26.92 8.10
C GLU A 130 9.95 -26.68 6.91
N TYR A 131 11.25 -26.83 7.15
CA TYR A 131 12.28 -26.77 6.11
C TYR A 131 12.99 -28.14 6.00
N ASP A 132 13.01 -28.71 4.81
CA ASP A 132 13.73 -29.97 4.53
C ASP A 132 15.24 -29.67 4.47
N CYS A 133 15.95 -30.07 5.52
CA CYS A 133 17.39 -29.83 5.63
C CYS A 133 18.25 -30.82 4.85
N GLY A 134 17.67 -31.88 4.30
CA GLY A 134 18.36 -32.99 3.66
C GLY A 134 18.26 -34.28 4.45
N THR A 135 19.13 -35.26 4.16
CA THR A 135 19.05 -36.60 4.72
C THR A 135 20.14 -36.91 5.72
N TYR A 136 19.78 -37.59 6.77
CA TYR A 136 20.68 -38.12 7.77
C TYR A 136 20.40 -39.60 7.99
N LYS A 137 21.43 -40.48 7.83
CA LYS A 137 21.27 -41.94 7.85
C LYS A 137 20.10 -42.34 6.93
N ASP A 138 19.03 -42.89 7.52
CA ASP A 138 17.89 -43.38 6.78
C ASP A 138 16.65 -42.48 6.91
N GLY A 139 16.82 -41.21 7.36
CA GLY A 139 15.72 -40.26 7.59
C GLY A 139 16.00 -38.83 7.14
N ASN A 140 14.93 -38.05 6.99
CA ASN A 140 15.04 -36.65 6.68
C ASN A 140 15.24 -35.84 7.95
N VAL A 141 16.09 -34.82 7.85
CA VAL A 141 16.26 -33.76 8.89
C VAL A 141 15.30 -32.64 8.57
N VAL A 142 14.48 -32.29 9.52
CA VAL A 142 13.51 -31.20 9.38
C VAL A 142 13.80 -30.12 10.43
N LEU A 143 13.90 -28.89 9.99
CA LEU A 143 13.93 -27.70 10.84
C LEU A 143 12.50 -27.15 10.95
N LYS A 144 12.01 -27.03 12.16
CA LYS A 144 10.74 -26.33 12.45
C LYS A 144 11.01 -24.88 12.78
N VAL A 145 10.39 -23.98 12.05
CA VAL A 145 10.57 -22.55 12.19
C VAL A 145 9.26 -21.90 12.62
N GLU A 146 9.35 -21.05 13.65
CA GLU A 146 8.27 -20.16 14.08
C GLU A 146 8.70 -18.70 13.93
N LEU A 147 8.00 -17.94 13.10
CA LEU A 147 8.22 -16.52 12.88
C LEU A 147 7.14 -15.71 13.57
N SER A 148 7.49 -15.05 14.66
CA SER A 148 6.66 -14.01 15.25
C SER A 148 6.67 -12.77 14.34
N LEU A 149 5.49 -12.23 14.07
CA LEU A 149 5.32 -11.15 13.11
C LEU A 149 5.25 -9.81 13.83
N ASN A 150 6.15 -8.90 13.48
CA ASN A 150 6.03 -7.50 13.83
C ASN A 150 5.42 -6.78 12.62
N SER A 151 4.08 -6.69 12.61
CA SER A 151 3.37 -6.01 11.54
C SER A 151 3.60 -4.51 11.65
N GLN A 152 4.47 -3.98 10.83
CA GLN A 152 4.44 -2.57 10.46
C GLN A 152 3.21 -2.42 9.58
N GLY A 153 2.19 -1.70 10.04
CA GLY A 153 1.02 -1.42 9.22
C GLY A 153 1.45 -1.00 7.82
N GLU A 154 0.71 -1.39 6.80
CA GLU A 154 0.95 -0.83 5.46
C GLU A 154 1.06 0.69 5.61
N ASP A 155 2.02 1.31 4.90
CA ASP A 155 2.11 2.78 4.88
C ASP A 155 0.75 3.29 4.38
N ASN A 156 -0.11 3.69 5.33
CA ASN A 156 -1.44 4.18 5.01
C ASN A 156 -1.32 5.45 4.20
N THR A 157 -1.88 5.47 3.00
CA THR A 157 -1.91 6.65 2.17
C THR A 157 -3.20 7.45 2.42
N ALA A 158 -3.14 8.76 2.25
CA ALA A 158 -4.35 9.56 2.38
C ALA A 158 -5.23 9.39 1.13
N PRO A 159 -6.56 9.43 1.28
CA PRO A 159 -7.47 9.30 0.15
C PRO A 159 -7.30 10.44 -0.87
N THR A 160 -7.67 10.17 -2.11
CA THR A 160 -7.70 11.15 -3.19
C THR A 160 -9.13 11.57 -3.48
N ILE A 161 -9.41 12.88 -3.46
CA ILE A 161 -10.72 13.46 -3.80
C ILE A 161 -10.67 14.01 -5.22
N SER A 162 -11.55 13.55 -6.10
CA SER A 162 -11.77 14.08 -7.45
C SER A 162 -13.02 14.94 -7.43
N ALA A 163 -12.86 16.24 -7.68
CA ALA A 163 -13.92 17.23 -7.77
C ALA A 163 -13.43 18.38 -8.66
N ASN A 164 -14.31 18.95 -9.46
CA ASN A 164 -14.00 20.02 -10.41
C ASN A 164 -14.76 21.31 -10.04
N ASP A 165 -14.21 22.45 -10.46
CA ASP A 165 -14.89 23.72 -10.38
C ASP A 165 -16.19 23.71 -11.21
N VAL A 166 -17.20 24.44 -10.76
CA VAL A 166 -18.54 24.48 -11.34
C VAL A 166 -18.90 25.90 -11.74
N THR A 167 -19.56 26.05 -12.89
CA THR A 167 -20.17 27.31 -13.31
C THR A 167 -21.68 27.12 -13.44
N LEU A 168 -22.45 28.01 -12.81
CA LEU A 168 -23.90 28.04 -12.77
C LEU A 168 -24.39 29.42 -13.18
N ASN A 169 -25.67 29.55 -13.51
CA ASN A 169 -26.35 30.82 -13.63
C ASN A 169 -27.19 31.09 -12.37
N VAL A 170 -27.51 32.36 -12.12
CA VAL A 170 -28.41 32.72 -11.03
C VAL A 170 -29.74 31.95 -11.17
N GLY A 171 -30.14 31.29 -10.09
CA GLY A 171 -31.35 30.47 -10.03
C GLY A 171 -31.17 28.99 -10.36
N ASP A 172 -29.98 28.56 -10.84
CA ASP A 172 -29.71 27.15 -11.09
C ASP A 172 -29.69 26.35 -9.78
N THR A 173 -30.02 25.06 -9.86
CA THR A 173 -29.88 24.15 -8.72
C THR A 173 -28.44 23.66 -8.62
N PHE A 174 -27.95 23.51 -7.39
CA PHE A 174 -26.61 23.00 -7.12
C PHE A 174 -26.66 21.82 -6.14
N ASP A 175 -26.12 20.69 -6.57
CA ASP A 175 -25.85 19.54 -5.70
C ASP A 175 -24.34 19.45 -5.42
N PRO A 176 -23.88 19.72 -4.19
CA PRO A 176 -22.47 19.71 -3.87
C PRO A 176 -21.81 18.30 -3.91
N LEU A 177 -22.59 17.23 -4.03
CA LEU A 177 -22.03 15.88 -4.19
C LEU A 177 -22.05 15.36 -5.62
N ALA A 178 -22.67 16.09 -6.53
CA ALA A 178 -22.69 15.68 -7.94
C ALA A 178 -21.27 15.68 -8.55
N ASN A 179 -20.91 14.55 -9.19
CA ASN A 179 -19.61 14.36 -9.84
C ASN A 179 -18.39 14.47 -8.91
N VAL A 180 -18.57 14.26 -7.61
CA VAL A 180 -17.49 14.17 -6.64
C VAL A 180 -17.25 12.71 -6.27
N THR A 181 -16.00 12.28 -6.35
CA THR A 181 -15.59 10.91 -5.99
C THR A 181 -14.40 10.94 -5.05
N ALA A 182 -14.27 9.89 -4.24
CA ALA A 182 -13.09 9.68 -3.42
C ALA A 182 -12.62 8.23 -3.55
N THR A 183 -11.32 8.07 -3.65
CA THR A 183 -10.67 6.76 -3.71
C THR A 183 -9.45 6.75 -2.82
N ASP A 184 -9.17 5.59 -2.27
CA ASP A 184 -7.98 5.32 -1.48
C ASP A 184 -7.29 4.07 -2.00
N LYS A 185 -5.97 4.02 -1.89
CA LYS A 185 -5.18 2.91 -2.41
C LYS A 185 -5.44 1.62 -1.63
N GLU A 186 -5.60 1.75 -0.32
CA GLU A 186 -5.77 0.64 0.61
C GLU A 186 -7.25 0.27 0.78
N ASP A 187 -8.13 1.28 0.84
CA ASP A 187 -9.57 1.12 1.12
C ASP A 187 -10.45 1.05 -0.14
N GLY A 188 -9.90 1.38 -1.31
CA GLY A 188 -10.65 1.43 -2.56
C GLY A 188 -11.56 2.66 -2.67
N THR A 189 -12.78 2.48 -3.18
CA THR A 189 -13.75 3.58 -3.33
C THR A 189 -14.38 3.94 -1.98
N ILE A 190 -14.35 5.24 -1.64
CA ILE A 190 -14.98 5.80 -0.43
C ILE A 190 -16.29 6.47 -0.82
N THR A 191 -17.39 6.01 -0.23
CA THR A 191 -18.72 6.61 -0.44
C THR A 191 -18.80 7.97 0.26
N LEU A 192 -19.13 9.02 -0.49
CA LEU A 192 -19.30 10.37 0.02
C LEU A 192 -20.72 10.62 0.51
N THR A 193 -20.84 11.33 1.62
CA THR A 193 -22.09 11.80 2.22
C THR A 193 -22.00 13.29 2.51
N LYS A 194 -23.09 13.90 2.97
CA LYS A 194 -23.09 15.31 3.38
C LYS A 194 -22.09 15.60 4.50
N ASP A 195 -21.74 14.62 5.32
CA ASP A 195 -20.78 14.77 6.42
C ASP A 195 -19.34 15.00 5.90
N ASN A 196 -19.08 14.69 4.64
CA ASN A 196 -17.80 14.98 3.98
C ASN A 196 -17.67 16.42 3.52
N ILE A 197 -18.74 17.23 3.57
CA ILE A 197 -18.73 18.67 3.24
C ILE A 197 -18.45 19.44 4.52
N VAL A 198 -17.23 19.96 4.64
CA VAL A 198 -16.79 20.70 5.85
C VAL A 198 -17.01 22.22 5.76
N ALA A 199 -17.20 22.73 4.55
CA ALA A 199 -17.61 24.11 4.29
C ALA A 199 -18.37 24.19 2.96
N ASN A 200 -19.43 25.02 2.92
CA ASN A 200 -20.19 25.32 1.72
C ASN A 200 -20.86 26.69 1.91
N ASP A 201 -20.48 27.67 1.10
CA ASP A 201 -21.02 29.03 1.14
C ASP A 201 -21.83 29.37 -0.13
N VAL A 202 -22.16 28.37 -0.97
CA VAL A 202 -22.81 28.58 -2.25
C VAL A 202 -24.21 29.15 -2.09
N ASP A 203 -24.41 30.35 -2.68
CA ASP A 203 -25.71 31.01 -2.82
C ASP A 203 -26.02 31.17 -4.31
N THR A 204 -26.84 30.28 -4.85
CA THR A 204 -27.22 30.30 -6.28
C THR A 204 -28.21 31.44 -6.64
N SER A 205 -28.73 32.17 -5.66
CA SER A 205 -29.60 33.33 -5.90
C SER A 205 -28.86 34.59 -6.29
N LYS A 206 -27.54 34.63 -6.14
CA LYS A 206 -26.69 35.79 -6.38
C LYS A 206 -25.48 35.43 -7.23
N ALA A 207 -25.19 36.30 -8.21
CA ALA A 207 -23.95 36.20 -8.95
C ALA A 207 -22.75 36.42 -8.02
N GLY A 208 -21.74 35.53 -8.11
CA GLY A 208 -20.57 35.57 -7.24
C GLY A 208 -19.67 34.36 -7.42
N THR A 209 -18.61 34.36 -6.62
CA THR A 209 -17.70 33.21 -6.51
C THR A 209 -17.80 32.63 -5.11
N TYR A 210 -18.07 31.35 -5.04
CA TYR A 210 -18.34 30.59 -3.84
C TYR A 210 -17.41 29.38 -3.75
N HIS A 211 -17.39 28.71 -2.61
CA HIS A 211 -16.49 27.57 -2.38
C HIS A 211 -17.22 26.42 -1.68
N VAL A 212 -16.85 25.20 -2.07
CA VAL A 212 -17.21 24.01 -1.32
C VAL A 212 -15.92 23.27 -0.94
N THR A 213 -15.77 22.93 0.33
CA THR A 213 -14.62 22.18 0.82
C THR A 213 -15.07 20.81 1.30
N TYR A 214 -14.43 19.78 0.76
CA TYR A 214 -14.61 18.39 1.15
C TYR A 214 -13.47 17.94 2.05
N LYS A 215 -13.77 17.03 2.97
CA LYS A 215 -12.80 16.27 3.76
C LYS A 215 -13.17 14.79 3.74
N VAL A 216 -12.22 13.95 3.43
CA VAL A 216 -12.39 12.49 3.46
C VAL A 216 -11.30 11.90 4.36
N THR A 217 -11.67 10.93 5.17
CA THR A 217 -10.77 10.20 6.06
C THR A 217 -10.95 8.71 5.75
N ASP A 218 -9.84 7.99 5.60
CA ASP A 218 -9.82 6.54 5.41
C ASP A 218 -10.07 5.78 6.72
N LYS A 219 -10.10 4.45 6.66
CA LYS A 219 -10.32 3.60 7.84
C LYS A 219 -9.17 3.64 8.85
N ASN A 220 -7.98 4.01 8.41
CA ASN A 220 -6.77 4.06 9.21
C ASN A 220 -6.46 5.46 9.74
N GLY A 221 -7.30 6.48 9.41
CA GLY A 221 -7.26 7.82 9.98
C GLY A 221 -6.50 8.87 9.15
N ALA A 222 -5.91 8.52 7.99
CA ALA A 222 -5.34 9.53 7.10
C ALA A 222 -6.45 10.31 6.38
N SER A 223 -6.23 11.58 6.10
CA SER A 223 -7.27 12.46 5.58
C SER A 223 -6.78 13.33 4.43
N ALA A 224 -7.68 13.62 3.49
CA ALA A 224 -7.49 14.59 2.44
C ALA A 224 -8.57 15.68 2.49
N LYS A 225 -8.23 16.87 1.98
CA LYS A 225 -9.17 17.97 1.75
C LYS A 225 -9.08 18.45 0.30
N LYS A 226 -10.20 18.84 -0.26
CA LYS A 226 -10.31 19.44 -1.59
C LYS A 226 -11.30 20.57 -1.54
N THR A 227 -10.93 21.76 -2.03
CA THR A 227 -11.82 22.88 -2.22
C THR A 227 -12.06 23.06 -3.71
N ILE A 228 -13.30 23.26 -4.11
CA ILE A 228 -13.70 23.68 -5.47
C ILE A 228 -14.28 25.07 -5.43
N THR A 229 -14.17 25.76 -6.57
CA THR A 229 -14.80 27.04 -6.83
C THR A 229 -16.12 26.85 -7.55
N VAL A 230 -17.18 27.50 -7.07
CA VAL A 230 -18.48 27.56 -7.74
C VAL A 230 -18.71 29.01 -8.18
N THR A 231 -18.74 29.25 -9.49
CA THR A 231 -19.00 30.56 -10.08
C THR A 231 -20.45 30.66 -10.49
N VAL A 232 -21.22 31.53 -9.86
CA VAL A 232 -22.60 31.87 -10.24
C VAL A 232 -22.58 33.11 -11.09
N LYS A 233 -23.00 32.99 -12.35
CA LYS A 233 -23.06 34.10 -13.31
C LYS A 233 -24.45 34.71 -13.34
N GLN A 234 -24.51 36.06 -13.54
CA GLN A 234 -25.77 36.70 -13.84
C GLN A 234 -26.33 36.15 -15.17
N ASN A 235 -27.62 35.83 -15.22
CA ASN A 235 -28.28 35.56 -16.47
C ASN A 235 -28.21 36.81 -17.36
N THR A 236 -27.44 36.72 -18.45
CA THR A 236 -27.35 37.78 -19.45
C THR A 236 -28.37 37.56 -20.57
N GLY A 237 -29.27 36.58 -20.44
CA GLY A 237 -30.41 36.38 -21.27
C GLY A 237 -31.44 37.48 -20.96
N ASP A 238 -31.77 38.28 -21.96
CA ASP A 238 -32.76 39.35 -21.95
C ASP A 238 -32.44 40.52 -21.01
N LEU A 239 -31.31 41.19 -21.26
CA LEU A 239 -31.37 42.63 -21.04
C LEU A 239 -32.42 43.16 -22.03
N ASN A 240 -33.67 43.31 -21.53
CA ASN A 240 -34.70 44.06 -22.28
C ASN A 240 -34.09 45.36 -22.72
N SER A 241 -33.80 45.50 -24.00
CA SER A 241 -33.30 46.76 -24.56
C SER A 241 -34.51 47.73 -24.70
N ALA A 242 -34.27 49.00 -24.46
CA ALA A 242 -35.32 49.98 -24.68
C ALA A 242 -35.67 50.02 -26.20
N PRO A 243 -36.94 50.01 -26.56
CA PRO A 243 -37.34 50.10 -27.97
C PRO A 243 -36.79 51.34 -28.64
N ILE A 244 -36.34 51.20 -29.86
CA ILE A 244 -35.86 52.31 -30.73
C ILE A 244 -37.05 52.86 -31.48
N ILE A 245 -37.30 54.15 -31.30
CA ILE A 245 -38.31 54.89 -32.03
C ILE A 245 -37.64 55.61 -33.21
N SER A 246 -38.12 55.40 -34.38
CA SER A 246 -37.72 56.09 -35.63
C SER A 246 -38.85 56.98 -36.10
N ALA A 247 -38.59 58.27 -36.22
CA ALA A 247 -39.53 59.27 -36.78
C ALA A 247 -38.73 60.28 -37.59
N ASN A 248 -39.29 60.81 -38.58
CA ASN A 248 -38.68 61.85 -39.43
C ASN A 248 -39.40 63.21 -39.25
N ASP A 249 -38.67 64.29 -39.44
CA ASP A 249 -39.25 65.61 -39.51
C ASP A 249 -40.22 65.75 -40.69
N VAL A 250 -41.38 66.39 -40.49
CA VAL A 250 -42.39 66.59 -41.46
C VAL A 250 -42.59 68.10 -41.74
N THR A 251 -42.60 68.47 -43.03
CA THR A 251 -42.90 69.78 -43.43
C THR A 251 -44.33 69.84 -44.08
N LEU A 252 -45.21 70.70 -43.57
CA LEU A 252 -46.60 70.79 -44.02
C LEU A 252 -46.83 72.19 -44.61
N ASN A 253 -47.70 72.30 -45.60
CA ASN A 253 -48.25 73.56 -46.14
C ASN A 253 -49.54 73.93 -45.37
N VAL A 254 -49.87 75.19 -45.37
CA VAL A 254 -51.16 75.65 -44.81
C VAL A 254 -52.32 74.95 -45.42
N GLY A 255 -53.13 74.20 -44.65
CA GLY A 255 -54.27 73.47 -45.05
C GLY A 255 -54.03 71.92 -45.18
N ASP A 256 -52.78 71.48 -45.04
CA ASP A 256 -52.48 70.04 -45.04
C ASP A 256 -52.99 69.35 -43.77
N THR A 257 -53.38 68.09 -43.90
CA THR A 257 -53.72 67.23 -42.76
C THR A 257 -52.42 66.57 -42.24
N PHE A 258 -52.29 66.51 -40.93
CA PHE A 258 -51.12 65.88 -40.25
C PHE A 258 -51.58 64.66 -39.44
N ASP A 259 -50.96 63.48 -39.76
CA ASP A 259 -51.03 62.28 -38.89
C ASP A 259 -49.73 62.14 -38.10
N PRO A 260 -49.74 62.32 -36.80
CA PRO A 260 -48.50 62.26 -35.96
C PRO A 260 -47.93 60.85 -35.90
N LEU A 261 -48.62 59.82 -36.34
CA LEU A 261 -48.12 58.44 -36.37
C LEU A 261 -47.68 57.98 -37.74
N ALA A 262 -47.89 58.80 -38.76
CA ALA A 262 -47.44 58.46 -40.12
C ALA A 262 -45.92 58.42 -40.18
N ASN A 263 -45.38 57.26 -40.66
CA ASN A 263 -43.89 57.02 -40.73
C ASN A 263 -43.18 57.02 -39.40
N VAL A 264 -43.85 56.78 -38.27
CA VAL A 264 -43.23 56.47 -36.99
C VAL A 264 -43.24 54.99 -36.80
N THR A 265 -42.09 54.44 -36.51
CA THR A 265 -41.92 52.98 -36.20
C THR A 265 -41.21 52.84 -34.84
N ALA A 266 -41.57 51.79 -34.12
CA ALA A 266 -40.85 51.32 -32.92
C ALA A 266 -40.43 49.89 -33.13
N THR A 267 -39.17 49.59 -32.85
CA THR A 267 -38.60 48.22 -32.89
C THR A 267 -37.90 47.93 -31.59
N ASP A 268 -38.09 46.70 -31.09
CA ASP A 268 -37.46 46.19 -29.89
C ASP A 268 -36.52 45.07 -30.20
#